data_74dc9f841feaf91a9512d5280b141433
#
_entry.id   74dc9f841feaf91a9512d5280b141433
#
_cell.length_a   1.000
_cell.length_b   1.000
_cell.length_c   1.000
_cell.angle_alpha   90.00
_cell.angle_beta   90.00
_cell.angle_gamma   90.00
#
_symmetry.space_group_name_H-M   'P 1'
#
loop_
_entity.id
_entity.type
_entity.pdbx_description
1 polymer ?
#
loop_
_entity_poly.entity_id
_entity_poly.type
_entity_poly.pdbx_seq_one_letter_code
_entity_poly.pdbx_strand_id
1 'polypeptide(L)'
;MSESIRSFIAFDMQNDSVLNRLSAVQKLLIETGADLKLVQPQNIHITVRFLGEISPGMVEKVFEAMKKAQFTPFNIQIHGIGVFPSLNYPRVVWAGMTEGVEQLKSIFSQLEPQIRALGFEPDAHGFSPHLTIARVRSGANKQRLAEVVTKKADYDFGSIKADCLRLKKSQLSPKGPTYSTLKEFCPTQEPK
;
A
#
# COMPACT_ATOMS: atom_id res chain seq x y z
N MET A 1 8.35 30.03 2.87
CA MET A 1 7.44 28.89 3.08
C MET A 1 8.29 27.65 3.18
N SER A 2 8.25 26.92 4.29
CA SER A 2 9.04 25.69 4.44
C SER A 2 8.51 24.67 3.41
N GLU A 3 9.39 24.06 2.63
CA GLU A 3 9.03 23.00 1.69
C GLU A 3 8.40 21.84 2.47
N SER A 4 7.16 21.47 2.13
CA SER A 4 6.42 20.38 2.75
C SER A 4 6.46 19.17 1.81
N ILE A 5 6.65 17.98 2.36
CA ILE A 5 6.81 16.73 1.63
C ILE A 5 5.71 15.77 2.07
N ARG A 6 4.72 15.52 1.22
CA ARG A 6 3.74 14.47 1.47
C ARG A 6 4.41 13.10 1.39
N SER A 7 4.32 12.30 2.46
CA SER A 7 5.11 11.09 2.59
C SER A 7 4.38 9.93 3.27
N PHE A 8 4.91 8.73 3.06
CA PHE A 8 4.43 7.49 3.66
C PHE A 8 5.54 6.44 3.67
N ILE A 9 5.42 5.44 4.54
CA ILE A 9 6.32 4.29 4.64
C ILE A 9 5.64 3.09 3.97
N ALA A 10 6.35 2.37 3.08
CA ALA A 10 5.78 1.29 2.28
C ALA A 10 6.80 0.23 1.87
N PHE A 11 6.27 -0.94 1.45
CA PHE A 11 6.98 -1.90 0.61
C PHE A 11 6.52 -1.74 -0.84
N ASP A 12 7.47 -1.70 -1.77
CA ASP A 12 7.19 -1.62 -3.20
C ASP A 12 6.86 -3.00 -3.78
N MET A 13 6.07 -3.00 -4.87
CA MET A 13 5.79 -4.18 -5.66
C MET A 13 6.87 -4.36 -6.73
N GLN A 14 7.64 -5.45 -6.65
CA GLN A 14 8.73 -5.75 -7.60
C GLN A 14 8.56 -7.16 -8.19
N ASN A 15 7.35 -7.45 -8.70
CA ASN A 15 7.07 -8.74 -9.34
C ASN A 15 6.13 -8.52 -10.54
N ASP A 16 6.68 -8.60 -11.74
CA ASP A 16 5.94 -8.38 -12.98
C ASP A 16 4.78 -9.37 -13.18
N SER A 17 4.94 -10.62 -12.74
CA SER A 17 3.88 -11.63 -12.84
C SER A 17 2.67 -11.24 -11.99
N VAL A 18 2.90 -10.78 -10.75
CA VAL A 18 1.83 -10.30 -9.86
C VAL A 18 1.21 -9.01 -10.42
N LEU A 19 2.03 -8.06 -10.89
CA LEU A 19 1.53 -6.82 -11.51
C LEU A 19 0.69 -7.09 -12.74
N ASN A 20 1.07 -8.06 -13.60
CA ASN A 20 0.29 -8.45 -14.77
C ASN A 20 -1.07 -9.06 -14.38
N ARG A 21 -1.13 -9.90 -13.34
CA ARG A 21 -2.39 -10.46 -12.83
C ARG A 21 -3.29 -9.38 -12.21
N LEU A 22 -2.71 -8.43 -11.47
CA LEU A 22 -3.44 -7.26 -10.95
C LEU A 22 -4.01 -6.41 -12.09
N SER A 23 -3.22 -6.16 -13.14
CA SER A 23 -3.65 -5.42 -14.34
C SER A 23 -4.78 -6.14 -15.08
N ALA A 24 -4.75 -7.47 -15.16
CA ALA A 24 -5.82 -8.26 -15.75
C ALA A 24 -7.13 -8.09 -14.95
N VAL A 25 -7.06 -8.13 -13.63
CA VAL A 25 -8.24 -7.86 -12.77
C VAL A 25 -8.71 -6.42 -12.92
N GLN A 26 -7.81 -5.44 -12.98
CA GLN A 26 -8.18 -4.04 -13.22
C GLN A 26 -8.96 -3.86 -14.53
N LYS A 27 -8.63 -4.61 -15.61
CA LYS A 27 -9.41 -4.60 -16.86
C LYS A 27 -10.83 -5.10 -16.64
N LEU A 28 -11.01 -6.20 -15.91
CA LEU A 28 -12.35 -6.71 -15.58
C LEU A 28 -13.15 -5.69 -14.75
N LEU A 29 -12.50 -4.95 -13.85
CA LEU A 29 -13.16 -3.90 -13.09
C LEU A 29 -13.64 -2.75 -14.00
N ILE A 30 -12.87 -2.35 -15.02
CA ILE A 30 -13.28 -1.35 -16.02
C ILE A 30 -14.48 -1.83 -16.82
N GLU A 31 -14.49 -3.09 -17.24
CA GLU A 31 -15.58 -3.69 -18.03
C GLU A 31 -16.94 -3.68 -17.32
N THR A 32 -16.94 -3.48 -15.99
CA THR A 32 -18.19 -3.26 -15.23
C THR A 32 -18.89 -1.95 -15.59
N GLY A 33 -18.18 -1.00 -16.19
CA GLY A 33 -18.65 0.37 -16.42
C GLY A 33 -18.72 1.23 -15.15
N ALA A 34 -18.17 0.77 -14.02
CA ALA A 34 -18.06 1.57 -12.82
C ALA A 34 -17.09 2.74 -13.02
N ASP A 35 -17.37 3.86 -12.38
CA ASP A 35 -16.51 5.05 -12.44
C ASP A 35 -15.27 4.88 -11.55
N LEU A 36 -14.19 4.40 -12.15
CA LEU A 36 -12.97 4.00 -11.46
C LEU A 36 -11.76 4.85 -11.87
N LYS A 37 -10.92 5.16 -10.89
CA LYS A 37 -9.55 5.60 -11.11
C LYS A 37 -8.61 4.45 -10.73
N LEU A 38 -8.04 3.80 -11.74
CA LEU A 38 -7.07 2.72 -11.53
C LEU A 38 -5.78 3.26 -10.92
N VAL A 39 -5.15 2.46 -10.08
CA VAL A 39 -3.77 2.69 -9.63
C VAL A 39 -2.83 2.16 -10.71
N GLN A 40 -1.92 3.00 -11.17
CA GLN A 40 -0.92 2.60 -12.16
C GLN A 40 0.01 1.53 -11.58
N PRO A 41 0.46 0.53 -12.36
CA PRO A 41 1.27 -0.58 -11.84
C PRO A 41 2.47 -0.12 -11.01
N GLN A 42 3.20 0.89 -11.45
CA GLN A 42 4.37 1.45 -10.75
C GLN A 42 4.01 2.15 -9.42
N ASN A 43 2.75 2.43 -9.18
CA ASN A 43 2.23 3.07 -7.97
C ASN A 43 1.58 2.07 -7.00
N ILE A 44 1.48 0.79 -7.38
CA ILE A 44 0.95 -0.24 -6.47
C ILE A 44 2.00 -0.56 -5.41
N HIS A 45 1.61 -0.46 -4.15
CA HIS A 45 2.50 -0.68 -3.01
C HIS A 45 1.70 -1.11 -1.78
N ILE A 46 2.39 -1.65 -0.78
CA ILE A 46 1.82 -1.93 0.55
C ILE A 46 2.20 -0.77 1.45
N THR A 47 1.24 0.09 1.79
CA THR A 47 1.48 1.16 2.75
C THR A 47 1.54 0.58 4.17
N VAL A 48 2.63 0.86 4.88
CA VAL A 48 2.77 0.53 6.30
C VAL A 48 2.28 1.68 7.17
N ARG A 49 2.67 2.93 6.86
CA ARG A 49 2.28 4.11 7.64
C ARG A 49 2.20 5.36 6.77
N PHE A 50 1.07 6.03 6.78
CA PHE A 50 0.97 7.37 6.24
C PHE A 50 1.52 8.39 7.23
N LEU A 51 2.33 9.34 6.73
CA LEU A 51 2.93 10.41 7.54
C LEU A 51 2.30 11.77 7.28
N GLY A 52 1.61 11.92 6.13
CA GLY A 52 1.11 13.22 5.69
C GLY A 52 2.24 14.14 5.24
N GLU A 53 2.08 15.43 5.51
CA GLU A 53 3.06 16.46 5.16
C GLU A 53 4.16 16.54 6.21
N ILE A 54 5.41 16.34 5.81
CA ILE A 54 6.58 16.44 6.70
C ILE A 54 7.57 17.49 6.19
N SER A 55 8.35 18.08 7.08
CA SER A 55 9.45 18.98 6.70
C SER A 55 10.66 18.17 6.18
N PRO A 56 11.55 18.75 5.36
CA PRO A 56 12.78 18.10 4.93
C PRO A 56 13.63 17.58 6.10
N GLY A 57 13.69 18.32 7.20
CA GLY A 57 14.42 17.91 8.43
C GLY A 57 13.79 16.70 9.13
N MET A 58 12.52 16.38 8.88
CA MET A 58 11.85 15.22 9.44
C MET A 58 12.20 13.92 8.67
N VAL A 59 12.61 14.00 7.42
CA VAL A 59 12.95 12.84 6.57
C VAL A 59 14.00 11.96 7.25
N GLU A 60 15.09 12.57 7.76
CA GLU A 60 16.16 11.81 8.43
C GLU A 60 15.69 11.19 9.74
N LYS A 61 14.91 11.92 10.54
CA LYS A 61 14.37 11.43 11.81
C LYS A 61 13.44 10.21 11.60
N VAL A 62 12.59 10.27 10.58
CA VAL A 62 11.73 9.14 10.19
C VAL A 62 12.58 7.96 9.71
N PHE A 63 13.62 8.21 8.93
CA PHE A 63 14.52 7.15 8.48
C PHE A 63 15.23 6.46 9.64
N GLU A 64 15.73 7.22 10.63
CA GLU A 64 16.30 6.65 11.87
C GLU A 64 15.28 5.80 12.66
N ALA A 65 14.02 6.22 12.68
CA ALA A 65 12.93 5.42 13.26
C ALA A 65 12.69 4.12 12.47
N MET A 66 12.73 4.17 11.13
CA MET A 66 12.56 3.00 10.28
C MET A 66 13.66 1.94 10.49
N LYS A 67 14.91 2.37 10.70
CA LYS A 67 16.04 1.46 10.95
C LYS A 67 15.93 0.67 12.26
N LYS A 68 15.06 1.08 13.18
CA LYS A 68 14.79 0.35 14.42
C LYS A 68 13.83 -0.82 14.25
N ALA A 69 13.11 -0.89 13.13
CA ALA A 69 12.25 -2.03 12.83
C ALA A 69 13.09 -3.27 12.54
N GLN A 70 12.89 -4.31 13.33
CA GLN A 70 13.58 -5.58 13.16
C GLN A 70 12.72 -6.54 12.34
N PHE A 71 13.20 -6.92 11.18
CA PHE A 71 12.60 -7.96 10.34
C PHE A 71 13.67 -8.58 9.44
N THR A 72 13.40 -9.75 8.92
CA THR A 72 14.15 -10.36 7.81
C THR A 72 13.28 -10.31 6.57
N PRO A 73 13.84 -10.32 5.35
CA PRO A 73 13.04 -10.41 4.12
C PRO A 73 12.09 -11.60 4.17
N PHE A 74 10.82 -11.37 3.84
CA PHE A 74 9.76 -12.39 3.89
C PHE A 74 8.89 -12.35 2.64
N ASN A 75 8.16 -13.43 2.40
CA ASN A 75 7.21 -13.51 1.30
C ASN A 75 5.83 -13.03 1.76
N ILE A 76 5.11 -12.39 0.84
CA ILE A 76 3.73 -11.98 0.99
C ILE A 76 2.94 -12.62 -0.14
N GLN A 77 1.96 -13.46 0.19
CA GLN A 77 1.03 -14.03 -0.78
C GLN A 77 -0.12 -13.04 -1.01
N ILE A 78 -0.24 -12.55 -2.24
CA ILE A 78 -1.33 -11.65 -2.65
C ILE A 78 -2.51 -12.48 -3.10
N HIS A 79 -3.66 -12.32 -2.42
CA HIS A 79 -4.80 -13.19 -2.59
C HIS A 79 -6.11 -12.46 -2.37
N GLY A 80 -7.07 -12.68 -3.25
CA GLY A 80 -8.41 -12.13 -3.17
C GLY A 80 -8.49 -10.63 -3.44
N ILE A 81 -9.67 -10.15 -3.78
CA ILE A 81 -9.97 -8.73 -3.83
C ILE A 81 -11.15 -8.39 -2.93
N GLY A 82 -11.17 -7.15 -2.47
CA GLY A 82 -12.25 -6.62 -1.67
C GLY A 82 -12.41 -5.13 -1.87
N VAL A 83 -13.31 -4.54 -1.10
CA VAL A 83 -13.58 -3.10 -1.13
C VAL A 83 -13.63 -2.51 0.26
N PHE A 84 -13.31 -1.23 0.38
CA PHE A 84 -13.55 -0.42 1.56
C PHE A 84 -14.57 0.67 1.24
N PRO A 85 -15.44 1.09 2.17
CA PRO A 85 -15.73 0.43 3.45
C PRO A 85 -16.63 -0.81 3.30
N SER A 86 -17.45 -0.93 2.24
CA SER A 86 -18.35 -2.07 2.01
C SER A 86 -18.75 -2.19 0.54
N LEU A 87 -19.28 -3.35 0.14
CA LEU A 87 -19.81 -3.60 -1.21
C LEU A 87 -20.99 -2.68 -1.57
N ASN A 88 -21.78 -2.26 -0.58
CA ASN A 88 -22.91 -1.34 -0.79
C ASN A 88 -22.46 0.11 -1.04
N TYR A 89 -21.27 0.47 -0.55
CA TYR A 89 -20.71 1.81 -0.68
C TYR A 89 -19.18 1.75 -0.93
N PRO A 90 -18.77 1.17 -2.06
CA PRO A 90 -17.35 1.00 -2.35
C PRO A 90 -16.66 2.34 -2.63
N ARG A 91 -15.49 2.56 -2.04
CA ARG A 91 -14.62 3.72 -2.27
C ARG A 91 -13.23 3.32 -2.75
N VAL A 92 -12.76 2.16 -2.31
CA VAL A 92 -11.45 1.62 -2.66
C VAL A 92 -11.63 0.15 -3.01
N VAL A 93 -11.08 -0.28 -4.14
CA VAL A 93 -10.90 -1.70 -4.47
C VAL A 93 -9.45 -2.07 -4.18
N TRP A 94 -9.26 -3.15 -3.43
CA TRP A 94 -7.95 -3.59 -2.99
C TRP A 94 -7.73 -5.08 -3.26
N ALA A 95 -6.47 -5.49 -3.39
CA ALA A 95 -6.05 -6.88 -3.33
C ALA A 95 -5.53 -7.19 -1.91
N GLY A 96 -5.95 -8.34 -1.37
CA GLY A 96 -5.64 -8.79 -0.03
C GLY A 96 -4.36 -9.62 0.03
N MET A 97 -4.14 -10.19 1.21
CA MET A 97 -2.96 -11.01 1.52
C MET A 97 -3.35 -12.16 2.45
N THR A 98 -2.74 -13.33 2.29
CA THR A 98 -2.92 -14.49 3.16
C THR A 98 -1.66 -14.83 3.95
N GLU A 99 -0.48 -14.67 3.34
CA GLU A 99 0.82 -14.85 4.02
C GLU A 99 1.55 -13.52 4.14
N GLY A 100 2.43 -13.41 5.12
CA GLY A 100 3.22 -12.20 5.40
C GLY A 100 2.47 -11.13 6.20
N VAL A 101 1.18 -11.34 6.51
CA VAL A 101 0.34 -10.37 7.23
C VAL A 101 0.84 -10.14 8.64
N GLU A 102 1.22 -11.19 9.36
CA GLU A 102 1.71 -11.05 10.73
C GLU A 102 3.07 -10.36 10.81
N GLN A 103 3.94 -10.59 9.82
CA GLN A 103 5.21 -9.87 9.70
C GLN A 103 4.96 -8.37 9.43
N LEU A 104 4.03 -8.03 8.54
CA LEU A 104 3.66 -6.64 8.29
C LEU A 104 3.08 -5.96 9.54
N LYS A 105 2.21 -6.65 10.29
CA LYS A 105 1.67 -6.15 11.56
C LYS A 105 2.76 -5.96 12.61
N SER A 106 3.71 -6.90 12.70
CA SER A 106 4.87 -6.79 13.59
C SER A 106 5.72 -5.55 13.25
N ILE A 107 6.01 -5.32 11.98
CA ILE A 107 6.75 -4.14 11.52
C ILE A 107 5.97 -2.86 11.88
N PHE A 108 4.69 -2.80 11.60
CA PHE A 108 3.85 -1.66 11.96
C PHE A 108 3.88 -1.40 13.48
N SER A 109 3.72 -2.45 14.30
CA SER A 109 3.72 -2.30 15.77
C SER A 109 5.05 -1.83 16.35
N GLN A 110 6.17 -2.13 15.69
CA GLN A 110 7.50 -1.60 16.04
C GLN A 110 7.68 -0.15 15.60
N LEU A 111 7.16 0.21 14.42
CA LEU A 111 7.29 1.54 13.86
C LEU A 111 6.39 2.57 14.55
N GLU A 112 5.14 2.24 14.83
CA GLU A 112 4.14 3.18 15.33
C GLU A 112 4.59 3.95 16.59
N PRO A 113 5.15 3.31 17.64
CA PRO A 113 5.68 4.04 18.80
C PRO A 113 6.83 4.98 18.44
N GLN A 114 7.70 4.60 17.51
CA GLN A 114 8.83 5.41 17.08
C GLN A 114 8.37 6.66 16.30
N ILE A 115 7.39 6.48 15.41
CA ILE A 115 6.80 7.56 14.63
C ILE A 115 6.03 8.52 15.55
N ARG A 116 5.25 8.00 16.51
CA ARG A 116 4.57 8.83 17.52
C ARG A 116 5.53 9.64 18.39
N ALA A 117 6.68 9.07 18.75
CA ALA A 117 7.72 9.78 19.50
C ALA A 117 8.31 10.99 18.74
N LEU A 118 8.15 11.04 17.41
CA LEU A 118 8.51 12.19 16.57
C LEU A 118 7.42 13.26 16.49
N GLY A 119 6.27 13.06 17.17
CA GLY A 119 5.16 14.00 17.22
C GLY A 119 4.04 13.72 16.20
N PHE A 120 4.03 12.56 15.56
CA PHE A 120 2.91 12.18 14.69
C PHE A 120 1.72 11.65 15.50
N GLU A 121 0.51 12.00 15.06
CA GLU A 121 -0.71 11.45 15.63
C GLU A 121 -0.80 9.93 15.41
N PRO A 122 -1.49 9.18 16.30
CA PRO A 122 -1.75 7.77 16.11
C PRO A 122 -2.46 7.51 14.76
N ASP A 123 -2.20 6.34 14.15
CA ASP A 123 -3.00 5.93 12.98
C ASP A 123 -4.44 5.64 13.42
N ALA A 124 -5.38 6.50 12.99
CA ALA A 124 -6.77 6.47 13.42
C ALA A 124 -7.54 5.22 12.96
N HIS A 125 -7.05 4.55 11.92
CA HIS A 125 -7.73 3.41 11.29
C HIS A 125 -7.10 2.05 11.64
N GLY A 126 -5.98 2.07 12.38
CA GLY A 126 -5.19 0.86 12.60
C GLY A 126 -4.53 0.35 11.31
N PHE A 127 -3.84 -0.77 11.40
CA PHE A 127 -3.11 -1.34 10.26
C PHE A 127 -3.86 -2.53 9.65
N SER A 128 -4.37 -2.35 8.45
CA SER A 128 -4.96 -3.40 7.61
C SER A 128 -4.19 -3.47 6.29
N PRO A 129 -3.23 -4.40 6.15
CA PRO A 129 -2.37 -4.47 4.97
C PRO A 129 -3.17 -4.86 3.73
N HIS A 130 -3.02 -4.06 2.67
CA HIS A 130 -3.70 -4.27 1.39
C HIS A 130 -2.95 -3.56 0.26
N LEU A 131 -3.23 -3.95 -0.97
CA LEU A 131 -2.80 -3.25 -2.18
C LEU A 131 -3.99 -2.51 -2.79
N THR A 132 -4.01 -1.20 -2.76
CA THR A 132 -5.03 -0.43 -3.49
C THR A 132 -4.82 -0.59 -4.99
N ILE A 133 -5.82 -1.11 -5.71
CA ILE A 133 -5.78 -1.30 -7.17
C ILE A 133 -6.70 -0.34 -7.94
N ALA A 134 -7.76 0.16 -7.30
CA ALA A 134 -8.64 1.18 -7.89
C ALA A 134 -9.30 2.03 -6.80
N ARG A 135 -9.68 3.26 -7.16
CA ARG A 135 -10.55 4.13 -6.37
C ARG A 135 -11.87 4.34 -7.10
N VAL A 136 -12.97 4.23 -6.37
CA VAL A 136 -14.32 4.42 -6.89
C VAL A 136 -14.70 5.88 -6.75
N ARG A 137 -15.07 6.54 -7.84
CA ARG A 137 -15.39 7.97 -7.89
C ARG A 137 -16.88 8.24 -7.65
N SER A 138 -17.74 7.35 -8.15
CA SER A 138 -19.19 7.48 -8.03
C SER A 138 -19.87 6.14 -7.79
N GLY A 139 -21.18 6.14 -7.57
CA GLY A 139 -21.98 4.91 -7.42
C GLY A 139 -22.41 4.25 -8.73
N ALA A 140 -21.93 4.73 -9.89
CA ALA A 140 -22.27 4.17 -11.18
C ALA A 140 -21.85 2.69 -11.27
N ASN A 141 -22.79 1.83 -11.70
CA ASN A 141 -22.56 0.39 -11.89
C ASN A 141 -21.99 -0.35 -10.68
N LYS A 142 -22.21 0.14 -9.45
CA LYS A 142 -21.69 -0.47 -8.22
C LYS A 142 -22.07 -1.93 -8.04
N GLN A 143 -23.25 -2.34 -8.53
CA GLN A 143 -23.71 -3.73 -8.44
C GLN A 143 -22.85 -4.66 -9.30
N ARG A 144 -22.56 -4.28 -10.55
CA ARG A 144 -21.64 -5.02 -11.43
C ARG A 144 -20.22 -5.08 -10.86
N LEU A 145 -19.77 -3.97 -10.27
CA LEU A 145 -18.50 -3.92 -9.57
C LEU A 145 -18.49 -4.93 -8.41
N ALA A 146 -19.52 -4.96 -7.57
CA ALA A 146 -19.65 -5.89 -6.46
C ALA A 146 -19.65 -7.36 -6.93
N GLU A 147 -20.29 -7.69 -8.04
CA GLU A 147 -20.27 -9.03 -8.62
C GLU A 147 -18.85 -9.47 -9.02
N VAL A 148 -18.08 -8.60 -9.68
CA VAL A 148 -16.69 -8.91 -10.07
C VAL A 148 -15.82 -9.08 -8.83
N VAL A 149 -15.96 -8.19 -7.83
CA VAL A 149 -15.24 -8.29 -6.55
C VAL A 149 -15.54 -9.62 -5.87
N THR A 150 -16.81 -10.01 -5.78
CA THR A 150 -17.22 -11.28 -5.16
C THR A 150 -16.68 -12.49 -5.93
N LYS A 151 -16.73 -12.48 -7.26
CA LYS A 151 -16.17 -13.56 -8.09
C LYS A 151 -14.66 -13.71 -7.97
N LYS A 152 -13.96 -12.65 -7.61
CA LYS A 152 -12.49 -12.61 -7.44
C LYS A 152 -12.05 -12.57 -5.97
N ALA A 153 -12.95 -12.80 -5.03
CA ALA A 153 -12.64 -12.79 -3.60
C ALA A 153 -11.61 -13.85 -3.19
N ASP A 154 -11.44 -14.90 -4.00
CA ASP A 154 -10.50 -16.01 -3.78
C ASP A 154 -9.50 -16.16 -4.94
N TYR A 155 -9.12 -15.04 -5.57
CA TYR A 155 -8.21 -15.05 -6.72
C TYR A 155 -6.76 -14.96 -6.27
N ASP A 156 -5.92 -15.91 -6.72
CA ASP A 156 -4.48 -15.93 -6.41
C ASP A 156 -3.70 -15.08 -7.41
N PHE A 157 -3.07 -14.02 -6.88
CA PHE A 157 -2.19 -13.14 -7.66
C PHE A 157 -0.73 -13.61 -7.66
N GLY A 158 -0.34 -14.50 -6.74
CA GLY A 158 1.03 -14.93 -6.54
C GLY A 158 1.72 -14.22 -5.38
N SER A 159 3.01 -14.46 -5.25
CA SER A 159 3.81 -14.02 -4.11
C SER A 159 4.81 -12.91 -4.49
N ILE A 160 5.05 -12.01 -3.57
CA ILE A 160 6.09 -10.99 -3.64
C ILE A 160 7.05 -11.13 -2.46
N LYS A 161 8.26 -10.61 -2.62
CA LYS A 161 9.23 -10.51 -1.54
C LYS A 161 9.21 -9.10 -0.93
N ALA A 162 8.97 -9.00 0.37
CA ALA A 162 9.15 -7.79 1.14
C ALA A 162 10.57 -7.77 1.70
N ASP A 163 11.46 -7.01 1.08
CA ASP A 163 12.89 -6.97 1.41
C ASP A 163 13.33 -5.63 2.01
N CYS A 164 12.79 -4.52 1.50
CA CYS A 164 13.21 -3.19 1.90
C CYS A 164 12.01 -2.31 2.24
N LEU A 165 12.08 -1.67 3.40
CA LEU A 165 11.13 -0.66 3.82
C LEU A 165 11.53 0.70 3.26
N ARG A 166 10.60 1.41 2.62
CA ARG A 166 10.90 2.66 1.91
C ARG A 166 10.10 3.82 2.46
N LEU A 167 10.77 4.94 2.69
CA LEU A 167 10.13 6.24 2.88
C LEU A 167 9.89 6.85 1.50
N LYS A 168 8.64 7.05 1.15
CA LYS A 168 8.21 7.51 -0.17
C LYS A 168 7.70 8.96 -0.09
N LYS A 169 8.01 9.75 -1.12
CA LYS A 169 7.40 11.07 -1.40
C LYS A 169 6.24 10.88 -2.37
N SER A 170 5.12 11.52 -2.10
CA SER A 170 3.96 11.59 -2.99
C SER A 170 3.84 12.98 -3.59
N GLN A 171 3.94 13.10 -4.90
CA GLN A 171 3.67 14.32 -5.65
C GLN A 171 2.34 14.16 -6.39
N LEU A 172 1.38 15.02 -6.06
CA LEU A 172 0.06 15.00 -6.70
C LEU A 172 0.10 15.83 -7.99
N SER A 173 -0.48 15.28 -9.05
CA SER A 173 -0.68 15.97 -10.32
C SER A 173 -2.09 15.70 -10.85
N PRO A 174 -2.59 16.47 -11.84
CA PRO A 174 -3.87 16.17 -12.49
C PRO A 174 -3.93 14.77 -13.10
N LYS A 175 -2.79 14.22 -13.52
CA LYS A 175 -2.69 12.86 -14.06
C LYS A 175 -2.71 11.77 -12.97
N GLY A 176 -2.51 12.14 -11.73
CA GLY A 176 -2.45 11.25 -10.57
C GLY A 176 -1.20 11.46 -9.73
N PRO A 177 -1.03 10.66 -8.66
CA PRO A 177 0.16 10.72 -7.83
C PRO A 177 1.36 10.10 -8.55
N THR A 178 2.54 10.70 -8.33
CA THR A 178 3.84 10.11 -8.65
C THR A 178 4.57 9.88 -7.34
N TYR A 179 5.17 8.70 -7.19
CA TYR A 179 5.91 8.33 -5.98
C TYR A 179 7.39 8.22 -6.28
N SER A 180 8.21 8.75 -5.37
CA SER A 180 9.66 8.60 -5.40
C SER A 180 10.17 8.15 -4.04
N THR A 181 11.26 7.40 -4.00
CA THR A 181 11.88 6.94 -2.77
C THR A 181 12.81 8.01 -2.23
N LEU A 182 12.58 8.45 -0.99
CA LEU A 182 13.44 9.38 -0.27
C LEU A 182 14.56 8.64 0.45
N LYS A 183 14.22 7.53 1.12
CA LYS A 183 15.11 6.69 1.90
C LYS A 183 14.68 5.23 1.80
N GLU A 184 15.65 4.33 1.90
CA GLU A 184 15.42 2.90 1.85
C GLU A 184 16.16 2.21 2.99
N PHE A 185 15.50 1.31 3.68
CA PHE A 185 16.05 0.46 4.73
C PHE A 185 15.85 -1.01 4.35
N CYS A 186 16.94 -1.69 4.04
CA CYS A 186 16.98 -3.13 3.81
C CYS A 186 17.74 -3.77 4.98
N PRO A 187 17.07 -4.59 5.81
CA PRO A 187 17.77 -5.28 6.88
C PRO A 187 18.82 -6.23 6.29
N THR A 188 20.02 -6.21 6.85
CA THR A 188 21.06 -7.16 6.48
C THR A 188 20.60 -8.57 6.83
N GLN A 189 20.70 -9.49 5.87
CA GLN A 189 20.61 -10.90 6.19
C GLN A 189 21.87 -11.23 7.02
N GLU A 190 21.71 -11.59 8.30
CA GLU A 190 22.83 -12.21 9.00
C GLU A 190 23.23 -13.45 8.20
N PRO A 191 24.52 -13.59 7.85
CA PRO A 191 24.99 -14.84 7.24
C PRO A 191 24.77 -15.96 8.26
N LYS A 192 24.05 -17.01 7.83
CA LYS A 192 23.87 -18.24 8.59
C LYS A 192 25.20 -18.96 8.72
#